data_4cf973514b7c155102b68de453241b18
#
_entry.id   4cf973514b7c155102b68de453241b18
#
_cell.length_a   1.000
_cell.length_b   1.000
_cell.length_c   1.000
_cell.angle_alpha   90.00
_cell.angle_beta   90.00
_cell.angle_gamma   90.00
#
_symmetry.space_group_name_H-M   'P 1'
#
loop_
_entity.id
_entity.type
_entity.pdbx_description
1 polymer ?
#
loop_
_entity_poly.entity_id
_entity_poly.type
_entity_poly.pdbx_seq_one_letter_code
_entity_poly.pdbx_strand_id
1 'polypeptide(L)'
;MAKINYNSARVRSSDLLALCQGVFCAHGLEQADANYVAWHLVETNLRGTDSHGVARLPHYVRRLQAGGILPRPQMIFQPHGPAVGTVDGGHGLGHLVMARAADEAARLAVECGAGWVAVQNSSHCGALAPLGLRLADRGLIGFVFSHVDPMVLPHGSSRAFAGTNPICITAPGAEGKTLCLDMATSIVPWNIVANAQKEGVAIPRGWAVDRNGHETTNPDEVAALYPFGFHKGSGLGLLIDVLCAMLSGAPFGPEVPRMYGPDLSEHRRLGGLVGAIDISRFMDRQTFEARVLTFVTQLCSLPAANGFDRVRFPGEPELETKRQRESHGIPVGIETLDELNSVAERSGVPRVQPIETSVIQPLSRSP
;
A
#
# COMPACT_ATOMS: atom_id res chain seq x y z
N MET A 1 -1.10 -16.01 -10.49
CA MET A 1 -2.41 -15.41 -10.13
C MET A 1 -3.21 -15.19 -11.41
N ALA A 2 -4.46 -15.63 -11.45
CA ALA A 2 -5.33 -15.39 -12.59
C ALA A 2 -5.49 -13.86 -12.78
N LYS A 3 -5.11 -13.34 -13.95
CA LYS A 3 -5.38 -11.95 -14.32
C LYS A 3 -6.86 -11.88 -14.68
N ILE A 4 -7.67 -11.27 -13.84
CA ILE A 4 -9.05 -10.94 -14.16
C ILE A 4 -8.96 -9.80 -15.19
N ASN A 5 -9.47 -10.06 -16.41
CA ASN A 5 -9.48 -9.07 -17.48
C ASN A 5 -10.62 -8.08 -17.21
N TYR A 6 -10.31 -6.98 -16.58
CA TYR A 6 -11.26 -5.86 -16.43
C TYR A 6 -11.42 -5.14 -17.78
N ASN A 7 -12.66 -4.72 -18.08
CA ASN A 7 -12.88 -3.70 -19.08
C ASN A 7 -12.25 -2.39 -18.57
N SER A 8 -11.05 -2.06 -19.06
CA SER A 8 -10.24 -0.96 -18.56
C SER A 8 -9.81 -0.03 -19.69
N ALA A 9 -9.77 1.24 -19.38
CA ALA A 9 -9.17 2.27 -20.24
C ALA A 9 -7.75 2.57 -19.77
N ARG A 10 -6.86 2.92 -20.68
CA ARG A 10 -5.53 3.39 -20.34
C ARG A 10 -5.54 4.89 -20.17
N VAL A 11 -4.94 5.39 -19.08
CA VAL A 11 -4.86 6.81 -18.75
C VAL A 11 -3.40 7.18 -18.47
N ARG A 12 -2.98 8.36 -18.91
CA ARG A 12 -1.63 8.84 -18.62
C ARG A 12 -1.44 9.07 -17.13
N SER A 13 -0.30 8.69 -16.61
CA SER A 13 0.03 8.92 -15.18
C SER A 13 0.02 10.40 -14.82
N SER A 14 0.46 11.28 -15.73
CA SER A 14 0.41 12.73 -15.58
C SER A 14 -1.02 13.26 -15.37
N ASP A 15 -1.98 12.73 -16.12
CA ASP A 15 -3.36 13.19 -16.07
C ASP A 15 -4.05 12.74 -14.77
N LEU A 16 -3.79 11.48 -14.35
CA LEU A 16 -4.24 10.99 -13.04
C LEU A 16 -3.62 11.79 -11.89
N LEU A 17 -2.33 12.13 -12.01
CA LEU A 17 -1.63 12.95 -11.03
C LEU A 17 -2.29 14.32 -10.89
N ALA A 18 -2.51 15.01 -12.01
CA ALA A 18 -3.14 16.34 -12.03
C ALA A 18 -4.57 16.31 -11.47
N LEU A 19 -5.37 15.28 -11.83
CA LEU A 19 -6.70 15.09 -11.29
C LEU A 19 -6.66 14.93 -9.77
N CYS A 20 -5.83 14.01 -9.26
CA CYS A 20 -5.75 13.74 -7.82
C CYS A 20 -5.27 14.98 -7.05
N GLN A 21 -4.26 15.70 -7.55
CA GLN A 21 -3.76 16.94 -6.96
C GLN A 21 -4.88 18.00 -6.85
N GLY A 22 -5.56 18.26 -7.97
CA GLY A 22 -6.64 19.23 -8.02
C GLY A 22 -7.78 18.89 -7.06
N VAL A 23 -8.19 17.61 -7.03
CA VAL A 23 -9.24 17.14 -6.12
C VAL A 23 -8.83 17.31 -4.66
N PHE A 24 -7.63 16.89 -4.26
CA PHE A 24 -7.19 17.05 -2.87
C PHE A 24 -7.07 18.53 -2.46
N CYS A 25 -6.57 19.40 -3.33
CA CYS A 25 -6.55 20.85 -3.07
C CYS A 25 -7.97 21.43 -2.90
N ALA A 26 -8.92 21.03 -3.75
CA ALA A 26 -10.32 21.45 -3.65
C ALA A 26 -10.97 20.99 -2.33
N HIS A 27 -10.44 19.91 -1.71
CA HIS A 27 -10.90 19.42 -0.41
C HIS A 27 -10.01 19.86 0.76
N GLY A 28 -9.24 20.93 0.59
CA GLY A 28 -8.58 21.68 1.66
C GLY A 28 -7.16 21.25 2.00
N LEU A 29 -6.55 20.30 1.29
CA LEU A 29 -5.13 20.00 1.45
C LEU A 29 -4.28 21.17 0.94
N GLU A 30 -3.14 21.39 1.56
CA GLU A 30 -2.11 22.27 1.01
C GLU A 30 -1.48 21.66 -0.25
N GLN A 31 -0.99 22.50 -1.15
CA GLN A 31 -0.47 22.06 -2.45
C GLN A 31 0.63 21.00 -2.32
N ALA A 32 1.55 21.15 -1.36
CA ALA A 32 2.64 20.19 -1.13
C ALA A 32 2.11 18.81 -0.70
N ASP A 33 1.13 18.79 0.20
CA ASP A 33 0.49 17.59 0.72
C ASP A 33 -0.35 16.91 -0.36
N ALA A 34 -1.14 17.68 -1.12
CA ALA A 34 -1.90 17.18 -2.26
C ALA A 34 -1.00 16.54 -3.32
N ASN A 35 0.14 17.19 -3.63
CA ASN A 35 1.13 16.65 -4.56
C ASN A 35 1.70 15.32 -4.08
N TYR A 36 2.06 15.22 -2.80
CA TYR A 36 2.61 13.98 -2.23
C TYR A 36 1.59 12.84 -2.24
N VAL A 37 0.36 13.09 -1.78
CA VAL A 37 -0.67 12.05 -1.75
C VAL A 37 -1.04 11.61 -3.17
N ALA A 38 -1.20 12.53 -4.11
CA ALA A 38 -1.46 12.23 -5.50
C ALA A 38 -0.33 11.39 -6.12
N TRP A 39 0.93 11.79 -5.89
CA TRP A 39 2.09 11.01 -6.32
C TRP A 39 2.07 9.59 -5.73
N HIS A 40 1.80 9.44 -4.44
CA HIS A 40 1.74 8.13 -3.78
C HIS A 40 0.69 7.22 -4.42
N LEU A 41 -0.51 7.73 -4.70
CA LEU A 41 -1.57 6.96 -5.35
C LEU A 41 -1.19 6.55 -6.78
N VAL A 42 -0.64 7.46 -7.56
CA VAL A 42 -0.23 7.20 -8.95
C VAL A 42 0.98 6.26 -9.00
N GLU A 43 1.98 6.44 -8.13
CA GLU A 43 3.13 5.53 -8.00
C GLU A 43 2.66 4.11 -7.64
N THR A 44 1.69 4.00 -6.76
CA THR A 44 1.07 2.72 -6.39
C THR A 44 0.41 2.04 -7.60
N ASN A 45 -0.32 2.80 -8.44
CA ASN A 45 -0.86 2.29 -9.69
C ASN A 45 0.25 1.92 -10.68
N LEU A 46 1.27 2.76 -10.86
CA LEU A 46 2.39 2.47 -11.76
C LEU A 46 3.03 1.13 -11.40
N ARG A 47 3.18 0.83 -10.13
CA ARG A 47 3.73 -0.43 -9.61
C ARG A 47 2.75 -1.62 -9.65
N GLY A 48 1.51 -1.43 -10.11
CA GLY A 48 0.55 -2.52 -10.29
C GLY A 48 -0.34 -2.82 -9.10
N THR A 49 -0.24 -2.06 -8.00
CA THR A 49 -1.08 -2.25 -6.81
C THR A 49 -2.36 -1.39 -6.90
N ASP A 50 -3.18 -1.64 -7.93
CA ASP A 50 -4.34 -0.81 -8.29
C ASP A 50 -5.37 -0.68 -7.16
N SER A 51 -5.42 -1.66 -6.28
CA SER A 51 -6.29 -1.66 -5.11
C SER A 51 -6.03 -0.53 -4.11
N HIS A 52 -4.82 0.02 -4.10
CA HIS A 52 -4.37 1.06 -3.18
C HIS A 52 -3.95 2.35 -3.89
N GLY A 53 -4.20 2.45 -5.21
CA GLY A 53 -3.94 3.60 -6.04
C GLY A 53 -5.11 4.58 -6.11
N VAL A 54 -5.29 5.22 -7.27
CA VAL A 54 -6.28 6.29 -7.51
C VAL A 54 -7.72 5.87 -7.27
N ALA A 55 -8.03 4.57 -7.35
CA ALA A 55 -9.34 4.02 -6.99
C ALA A 55 -9.75 4.34 -5.52
N ARG A 56 -8.81 4.76 -4.68
CA ARG A 56 -9.08 5.17 -3.29
C ARG A 56 -9.46 6.64 -3.14
N LEU A 57 -9.19 7.48 -4.13
CA LEU A 57 -9.48 8.92 -4.09
C LEU A 57 -10.93 9.22 -3.68
N PRO A 58 -11.98 8.58 -4.26
CA PRO A 58 -13.36 8.88 -3.88
C PRO A 58 -13.64 8.61 -2.40
N HIS A 59 -13.06 7.55 -1.84
CA HIS A 59 -13.23 7.23 -0.42
C HIS A 59 -12.55 8.27 0.49
N TYR A 60 -11.34 8.70 0.15
CA TYR A 60 -10.65 9.73 0.93
C TYR A 60 -11.39 11.06 0.87
N VAL A 61 -11.93 11.44 -0.29
CA VAL A 61 -12.75 12.65 -0.45
C VAL A 61 -13.99 12.60 0.45
N ARG A 62 -14.72 11.49 0.44
CA ARG A 62 -15.89 11.33 1.34
C ARG A 62 -15.51 11.48 2.81
N ARG A 63 -14.37 10.94 3.25
CA ARG A 63 -13.91 11.08 4.64
C ARG A 63 -13.43 12.49 4.97
N LEU A 64 -12.78 13.19 4.03
CA LEU A 64 -12.43 14.60 4.19
C LEU A 64 -13.68 15.47 4.34
N GLN A 65 -14.69 15.26 3.50
CA GLN A 65 -15.97 15.96 3.56
C GLN A 65 -16.75 15.69 4.85
N ALA A 66 -16.69 14.45 5.36
CA ALA A 66 -17.35 14.07 6.60
C ALA A 66 -16.58 14.50 7.86
N GLY A 67 -15.32 14.95 7.74
CA GLY A 67 -14.47 15.31 8.87
C GLY A 67 -13.74 14.13 9.53
N GLY A 68 -13.89 12.92 9.02
CA GLY A 68 -13.17 11.72 9.54
C GLY A 68 -11.69 11.69 9.19
N ILE A 69 -11.26 12.56 8.27
CA ILE A 69 -9.86 12.89 7.98
C ILE A 69 -9.74 14.40 7.97
N LEU A 70 -8.76 14.95 8.68
CA LEU A 70 -8.49 16.37 8.68
C LEU A 70 -7.56 16.73 7.52
N PRO A 71 -7.92 17.74 6.67
CA PRO A 71 -7.12 18.11 5.52
C PRO A 71 -5.81 18.84 5.89
N ARG A 72 -5.76 19.47 7.07
CA ARG A 72 -4.60 20.18 7.61
C ARG A 72 -4.35 19.75 9.05
N PRO A 73 -3.86 18.51 9.27
CA PRO A 73 -3.63 18.00 10.61
C PRO A 73 -2.42 18.67 11.23
N GLN A 74 -2.45 18.86 12.55
CA GLN A 74 -1.27 19.20 13.30
C GLN A 74 -0.49 17.92 13.61
N MET A 75 0.49 17.58 12.79
CA MET A 75 1.34 16.40 13.00
C MET A 75 2.49 16.75 13.95
N ILE A 76 2.59 16.03 15.08
CA ILE A 76 3.59 16.30 16.11
C ILE A 76 4.52 15.09 16.24
N PHE A 77 5.83 15.32 16.07
CA PHE A 77 6.85 14.32 16.44
C PHE A 77 7.28 14.54 17.88
N GLN A 78 7.24 13.48 18.68
CA GLN A 78 7.71 13.46 20.06
C GLN A 78 8.87 12.45 20.19
N PRO A 79 10.10 12.90 20.47
CA PRO A 79 11.21 11.99 20.75
C PRO A 79 11.05 11.36 22.16
N HIS A 80 11.36 10.07 22.27
CA HIS A 80 11.35 9.33 23.54
C HIS A 80 12.75 8.79 23.89
N GLY A 81 13.72 9.03 23.03
CA GLY A 81 15.11 8.62 23.17
C GLY A 81 15.91 8.99 21.94
N PRO A 82 17.21 8.69 21.89
CA PRO A 82 18.05 9.10 20.76
C PRO A 82 17.65 8.46 19.42
N ALA A 83 17.08 7.26 19.46
CA ALA A 83 16.77 6.46 18.26
C ALA A 83 15.25 6.14 18.12
N VAL A 84 14.40 6.68 19.01
CA VAL A 84 12.97 6.33 19.04
C VAL A 84 12.09 7.56 19.29
N GLY A 85 10.88 7.55 18.71
CA GLY A 85 9.89 8.58 18.92
C GLY A 85 8.51 8.17 18.43
N THR A 86 7.55 9.06 18.58
CA THR A 86 6.17 8.88 18.12
C THR A 86 5.75 10.07 17.26
N VAL A 87 5.02 9.81 16.19
CA VAL A 87 4.29 10.82 15.42
C VAL A 87 2.81 10.70 15.76
N ASP A 88 2.24 11.76 16.36
CA ASP A 88 0.81 11.95 16.38
C ASP A 88 0.37 12.55 15.06
N GLY A 89 -0.48 11.83 14.32
CA GLY A 89 -0.92 12.20 12.97
C GLY A 89 -2.04 13.23 12.94
N GLY A 90 -2.60 13.63 14.09
CA GLY A 90 -3.68 14.62 14.18
C GLY A 90 -4.89 14.29 13.30
N HIS A 91 -5.16 13.00 13.07
CA HIS A 91 -6.23 12.49 12.22
C HIS A 91 -6.11 12.86 10.72
N GLY A 92 -4.90 13.10 10.24
CA GLY A 92 -4.61 13.38 8.84
C GLY A 92 -4.65 12.16 7.93
N LEU A 93 -4.44 12.39 6.63
CA LEU A 93 -4.23 11.32 5.65
C LEU A 93 -3.02 10.48 6.02
N GLY A 94 -3.22 9.17 6.11
CA GLY A 94 -2.17 8.24 6.53
C GLY A 94 -0.92 8.28 5.65
N HIS A 95 -1.05 8.62 4.37
CA HIS A 95 0.08 8.84 3.46
C HIS A 95 1.05 9.91 3.99
N LEU A 96 0.51 11.06 4.45
CA LEU A 96 1.28 12.18 4.99
C LEU A 96 1.88 11.82 6.36
N VAL A 97 1.07 11.22 7.22
CA VAL A 97 1.48 10.85 8.58
C VAL A 97 2.62 9.83 8.56
N MET A 98 2.50 8.78 7.74
CA MET A 98 3.53 7.77 7.59
C MET A 98 4.78 8.30 6.87
N ALA A 99 4.63 9.24 5.93
CA ALA A 99 5.77 9.93 5.32
C ALA A 99 6.54 10.77 6.34
N ARG A 100 5.84 11.49 7.22
CA ARG A 100 6.47 12.21 8.34
C ARG A 100 7.23 11.24 9.26
N ALA A 101 6.63 10.11 9.61
CA ALA A 101 7.29 9.08 10.41
C ALA A 101 8.53 8.51 9.71
N ALA A 102 8.49 8.30 8.38
CA ALA A 102 9.62 7.84 7.60
C ALA A 102 10.76 8.86 7.58
N ASP A 103 10.45 10.16 7.47
CA ASP A 103 11.45 11.22 7.52
C ASP A 103 12.15 11.30 8.89
N GLU A 104 11.37 11.18 9.98
CA GLU A 104 11.94 11.17 11.33
C GLU A 104 12.76 9.89 11.60
N ALA A 105 12.26 8.72 11.17
CA ALA A 105 13.02 7.48 11.30
C ALA A 105 14.35 7.53 10.53
N ALA A 106 14.34 8.11 9.33
CA ALA A 106 15.55 8.32 8.54
C ALA A 106 16.53 9.28 9.23
N ARG A 107 16.03 10.39 9.80
CA ARG A 107 16.87 11.34 10.53
C ARG A 107 17.54 10.69 11.75
N LEU A 108 16.76 9.97 12.56
CA LEU A 108 17.26 9.24 13.73
C LEU A 108 18.27 8.16 13.31
N ALA A 109 18.02 7.43 12.21
CA ALA A 109 18.95 6.43 11.70
C ALA A 109 20.30 7.01 11.31
N VAL A 110 20.34 8.15 10.64
CA VAL A 110 21.59 8.84 10.28
C VAL A 110 22.35 9.28 11.55
N GLU A 111 21.63 9.81 12.55
CA GLU A 111 22.24 10.27 13.80
C GLU A 111 22.75 9.11 14.68
N CYS A 112 21.93 8.03 14.83
CA CYS A 112 22.17 6.98 15.83
C CYS A 112 22.49 5.60 15.24
N GLY A 113 22.45 5.42 13.91
CA GLY A 113 22.63 4.15 13.22
C GLY A 113 21.34 3.38 12.98
N ALA A 114 20.30 3.63 13.76
CA ALA A 114 18.94 3.14 13.53
C ALA A 114 17.93 4.15 14.08
N GLY A 115 16.72 4.19 13.50
CA GLY A 115 15.64 5.02 13.97
C GLY A 115 14.31 4.27 13.89
N TRP A 116 13.47 4.39 14.93
CA TRP A 116 12.14 3.79 15.00
C TRP A 116 11.11 4.81 15.44
N VAL A 117 10.06 4.94 14.65
CA VAL A 117 8.98 5.91 14.88
C VAL A 117 7.63 5.20 14.86
N ALA A 118 6.98 5.16 16.02
CA ALA A 118 5.60 4.71 16.11
C ALA A 118 4.65 5.83 15.68
N VAL A 119 3.50 5.46 15.14
CA VAL A 119 2.47 6.39 14.63
C VAL A 119 1.17 6.15 15.38
N GLN A 120 0.48 7.22 15.74
CA GLN A 120 -0.87 7.20 16.29
C GLN A 120 -1.75 8.24 15.59
N ASN A 121 -3.08 8.15 15.78
CA ASN A 121 -4.07 9.08 15.24
C ASN A 121 -3.93 9.31 13.73
N SER A 122 -3.63 8.22 12.99
CA SER A 122 -3.52 8.21 11.54
C SER A 122 -4.80 7.70 10.89
N SER A 123 -4.81 7.67 9.57
CA SER A 123 -5.82 7.02 8.75
C SER A 123 -5.16 6.01 7.78
N HIS A 124 -5.92 5.45 6.85
CA HIS A 124 -5.38 4.53 5.85
C HIS A 124 -4.27 5.20 5.02
N CYS A 125 -3.13 4.50 4.87
CA CYS A 125 -1.91 5.05 4.27
C CYS A 125 -1.59 4.53 2.86
N GLY A 126 -2.51 3.77 2.25
CA GLY A 126 -2.27 3.19 0.93
C GLY A 126 -1.29 2.00 0.97
N ALA A 127 -0.54 1.80 -0.11
CA ALA A 127 0.53 0.82 -0.19
C ALA A 127 1.76 1.28 0.61
N LEU A 128 2.54 0.33 1.14
CA LEU A 128 3.71 0.68 1.95
C LEU A 128 4.98 0.85 1.11
N ALA A 129 5.03 0.27 -0.09
CA ALA A 129 6.21 0.35 -0.96
C ALA A 129 6.71 1.77 -1.22
N PRO A 130 5.87 2.79 -1.53
CA PRO A 130 6.36 4.16 -1.73
C PRO A 130 7.05 4.74 -0.48
N LEU A 131 6.62 4.34 0.72
CA LEU A 131 7.23 4.75 1.99
C LEU A 131 8.57 4.04 2.23
N GLY A 132 8.62 2.73 2.01
CA GLY A 132 9.84 1.94 2.14
C GLY A 132 10.91 2.37 1.13
N LEU A 133 10.54 2.59 -0.13
CA LEU A 133 11.42 3.06 -1.18
C LEU A 133 11.98 4.46 -0.88
N ARG A 134 11.18 5.36 -0.26
CA ARG A 134 11.65 6.66 0.23
C ARG A 134 12.84 6.55 1.19
N LEU A 135 12.89 5.48 2.01
CA LEU A 135 14.02 5.19 2.90
C LEU A 135 15.20 4.62 2.10
N ALA A 136 14.94 3.67 1.19
CA ALA A 136 15.96 3.05 0.36
C ALA A 136 16.67 4.08 -0.56
N ASP A 137 15.95 5.05 -1.12
CA ASP A 137 16.50 6.14 -1.94
C ASP A 137 17.50 7.02 -1.14
N ARG A 138 17.35 7.07 0.20
CA ARG A 138 18.30 7.73 1.11
C ARG A 138 19.47 6.84 1.52
N GLY A 139 19.56 5.61 1.02
CA GLY A 139 20.60 4.65 1.34
C GLY A 139 20.39 3.94 2.67
N LEU A 140 19.15 3.84 3.13
CA LEU A 140 18.78 3.16 4.37
C LEU A 140 18.07 1.85 4.07
N ILE A 141 18.21 0.86 4.96
CA ILE A 141 17.27 -0.27 4.99
C ILE A 141 15.99 0.22 5.67
N GLY A 142 14.85 0.10 4.99
CA GLY A 142 13.56 0.57 5.47
C GLY A 142 12.66 -0.55 5.94
N PHE A 143 11.90 -0.28 7.00
CA PHE A 143 10.84 -1.12 7.55
C PHE A 143 9.58 -0.27 7.71
N VAL A 144 8.46 -0.72 7.15
CA VAL A 144 7.18 -0.03 7.29
C VAL A 144 6.11 -1.05 7.62
N PHE A 145 5.34 -0.76 8.67
CA PHE A 145 4.24 -1.60 9.13
C PHE A 145 2.99 -0.73 9.32
N SER A 146 1.84 -1.29 9.02
CA SER A 146 0.55 -0.68 9.29
C SER A 146 -0.47 -1.73 9.69
N HIS A 147 -1.52 -1.32 10.38
CA HIS A 147 -2.64 -2.18 10.72
C HIS A 147 -3.96 -1.55 10.27
N VAL A 148 -5.00 -2.36 10.19
CA VAL A 148 -6.35 -1.93 9.82
C VAL A 148 -7.40 -2.72 10.60
N ASP A 149 -8.68 -2.37 10.42
CA ASP A 149 -9.83 -3.07 11.01
C ASP A 149 -9.86 -4.58 10.66
N PRO A 150 -10.50 -5.41 11.49
CA PRO A 150 -10.49 -6.87 11.37
C PRO A 150 -11.00 -7.37 10.02
N MET A 151 -10.16 -8.10 9.31
CA MET A 151 -10.45 -8.74 8.02
C MET A 151 -9.85 -10.15 7.90
N VAL A 152 -8.96 -10.54 8.83
CA VAL A 152 -8.18 -11.78 8.75
C VAL A 152 -8.41 -12.62 9.99
N LEU A 153 -8.55 -13.94 9.77
CA LEU A 153 -8.71 -14.92 10.83
C LEU A 153 -7.38 -15.15 11.56
N PRO A 154 -7.33 -15.08 12.88
CA PRO A 154 -6.30 -15.78 13.62
C PRO A 154 -6.37 -17.28 13.32
N HIS A 155 -5.22 -17.95 13.25
CA HIS A 155 -5.19 -19.38 13.02
C HIS A 155 -5.98 -20.16 14.10
N GLY A 156 -6.92 -20.98 13.65
CA GLY A 156 -7.84 -21.69 14.54
C GLY A 156 -9.11 -20.93 14.93
N SER A 157 -9.27 -19.67 14.48
CA SER A 157 -10.49 -18.90 14.73
C SER A 157 -11.50 -19.03 13.58
N SER A 158 -12.79 -18.90 13.90
CA SER A 158 -13.88 -18.77 12.94
C SER A 158 -14.26 -17.32 12.63
N ARG A 159 -13.59 -16.33 13.27
CA ARG A 159 -13.91 -14.91 13.14
C ARG A 159 -12.64 -14.08 12.94
N ALA A 160 -12.75 -13.00 12.15
CA ALA A 160 -11.68 -12.03 11.99
C ALA A 160 -11.36 -11.35 13.33
N PHE A 161 -10.08 -11.07 13.55
CA PHE A 161 -9.58 -10.31 14.69
C PHE A 161 -8.55 -9.28 14.28
N ALA A 162 -7.61 -9.62 13.40
CA ALA A 162 -6.60 -8.72 12.87
C ALA A 162 -6.99 -8.19 11.48
N GLY A 163 -6.43 -7.08 11.09
CA GLY A 163 -6.51 -6.58 9.73
C GLY A 163 -5.61 -7.37 8.76
N THR A 164 -5.50 -6.88 7.53
CA THR A 164 -4.56 -7.42 6.53
C THR A 164 -3.10 -7.09 6.87
N ASN A 165 -2.87 -6.24 7.83
CA ASN A 165 -1.64 -5.88 8.54
C ASN A 165 -0.37 -6.05 7.69
N PRO A 166 -0.12 -5.13 6.75
CA PRO A 166 0.97 -5.27 5.80
C PRO A 166 2.34 -5.00 6.41
N ILE A 167 3.35 -5.62 5.81
CA ILE A 167 4.76 -5.39 6.06
C ILE A 167 5.44 -4.95 4.78
N CYS A 168 6.26 -3.89 4.85
CA CYS A 168 7.19 -3.54 3.79
C CYS A 168 8.62 -3.50 4.34
N ILE A 169 9.53 -4.17 3.63
CA ILE A 169 10.96 -4.14 3.90
C ILE A 169 11.68 -3.78 2.61
N THR A 170 12.56 -2.78 2.67
CA THR A 170 13.36 -2.33 1.52
C THR A 170 14.85 -2.33 1.83
N ALA A 171 15.65 -2.65 0.84
CA ALA A 171 17.10 -2.52 0.89
C ALA A 171 17.63 -1.95 -0.42
N PRO A 172 18.43 -0.86 -0.39
CA PRO A 172 18.98 -0.26 -1.59
C PRO A 172 19.95 -1.21 -2.29
N GLY A 173 19.95 -1.19 -3.61
CA GLY A 173 20.87 -1.95 -4.44
C GLY A 173 21.34 -1.11 -5.62
N ALA A 174 22.56 -1.42 -6.12
CA ALA A 174 23.11 -0.73 -7.28
C ALA A 174 22.27 -1.01 -8.55
N GLU A 175 22.42 -0.17 -9.57
CA GLU A 175 21.80 -0.32 -10.88
C GLU A 175 20.25 -0.46 -10.85
N GLY A 176 19.60 0.18 -9.87
CA GLY A 176 18.15 0.12 -9.70
C GLY A 176 17.62 -1.24 -9.21
N LYS A 177 18.49 -2.10 -8.65
CA LYS A 177 18.12 -3.40 -8.05
C LYS A 177 17.74 -3.29 -6.57
N THR A 178 16.98 -2.25 -6.22
CA THR A 178 16.43 -2.11 -4.85
C THR A 178 15.46 -3.23 -4.55
N LEU A 179 15.73 -3.97 -3.47
CA LEU A 179 14.81 -4.97 -2.96
C LEU A 179 13.62 -4.26 -2.29
N CYS A 180 12.41 -4.67 -2.61
CA CYS A 180 11.19 -4.14 -2.01
C CYS A 180 10.16 -5.25 -1.82
N LEU A 181 10.05 -5.74 -0.60
CA LEU A 181 8.95 -6.62 -0.21
C LEU A 181 7.83 -5.74 0.35
N ASP A 182 6.65 -5.73 -0.27
CA ASP A 182 5.43 -5.10 0.25
C ASP A 182 4.30 -6.11 0.13
N MET A 183 3.81 -6.60 1.26
CA MET A 183 2.81 -7.65 1.29
C MET A 183 1.86 -7.55 2.47
N ALA A 184 0.59 -7.90 2.24
CA ALA A 184 -0.37 -8.17 3.31
C ALA A 184 -0.05 -9.49 4.02
N THR A 185 -0.55 -9.66 5.25
CA THR A 185 -0.48 -10.93 5.99
C THR A 185 -1.68 -11.84 5.72
N SER A 186 -2.65 -11.38 4.93
CA SER A 186 -3.72 -12.21 4.35
C SER A 186 -3.25 -12.98 3.12
N ILE A 187 -3.94 -14.08 2.80
CA ILE A 187 -3.64 -14.88 1.60
C ILE A 187 -3.82 -14.09 0.29
N VAL A 188 -4.77 -13.16 0.27
CA VAL A 188 -5.05 -12.23 -0.82
C VAL A 188 -5.44 -10.88 -0.25
N PRO A 189 -5.25 -9.75 -1.00
CA PRO A 189 -5.83 -8.46 -0.64
C PRO A 189 -7.36 -8.52 -0.67
N TRP A 190 -8.03 -7.82 0.27
CA TRP A 190 -9.50 -7.76 0.33
C TRP A 190 -10.15 -7.31 -0.99
N ASN A 191 -9.51 -6.41 -1.71
CA ASN A 191 -10.04 -5.91 -2.98
C ASN A 191 -10.16 -6.97 -4.08
N ILE A 192 -9.37 -8.03 -4.04
CA ILE A 192 -9.55 -9.14 -5.01
C ILE A 192 -10.91 -9.80 -4.80
N VAL A 193 -11.32 -9.97 -3.54
CA VAL A 193 -12.65 -10.49 -3.19
C VAL A 193 -13.74 -9.48 -3.59
N ALA A 194 -13.57 -8.19 -3.27
CA ALA A 194 -14.53 -7.16 -3.63
C ALA A 194 -14.71 -7.03 -5.16
N ASN A 195 -13.67 -7.26 -5.92
CA ASN A 195 -13.75 -7.28 -7.37
C ASN A 195 -14.46 -8.54 -7.89
N ALA A 196 -14.15 -9.72 -7.33
CA ALA A 196 -14.85 -10.95 -7.66
C ALA A 196 -16.37 -10.85 -7.36
N GLN A 197 -16.73 -10.14 -6.28
CA GLN A 197 -18.11 -9.84 -5.92
C GLN A 197 -18.81 -8.98 -7.00
N LYS A 198 -18.17 -7.90 -7.45
CA LYS A 198 -18.72 -7.03 -8.50
C LYS A 198 -18.92 -7.77 -9.83
N GLU A 199 -18.05 -8.71 -10.14
CA GLU A 199 -18.10 -9.49 -11.39
C GLU A 199 -18.96 -10.75 -11.30
N GLY A 200 -19.46 -11.09 -10.10
CA GLY A 200 -20.23 -12.31 -9.86
C GLY A 200 -19.41 -13.59 -10.09
N VAL A 201 -18.09 -13.52 -9.88
CA VAL A 201 -17.15 -14.64 -10.13
C VAL A 201 -16.77 -15.29 -8.81
N ALA A 202 -16.81 -16.65 -8.77
CA ALA A 202 -16.38 -17.39 -7.59
C ALA A 202 -14.89 -17.19 -7.29
N ILE A 203 -14.56 -17.10 -5.98
CA ILE A 203 -13.18 -17.06 -5.50
C ILE A 203 -12.65 -18.49 -5.28
N PRO A 204 -11.33 -18.70 -5.35
CA PRO A 204 -10.71 -19.98 -5.03
C PRO A 204 -10.96 -20.42 -3.58
N ARG A 205 -10.98 -21.73 -3.36
CA ARG A 205 -10.93 -22.31 -2.02
C ARG A 205 -9.67 -21.89 -1.29
N GLY A 206 -9.74 -21.85 0.05
CA GLY A 206 -8.61 -21.47 0.90
C GLY A 206 -8.36 -19.97 0.98
N TRP A 207 -9.26 -19.12 0.44
CA TRP A 207 -9.11 -17.67 0.52
C TRP A 207 -9.91 -17.06 1.66
N ALA A 208 -11.12 -17.56 1.92
CA ALA A 208 -12.05 -16.88 2.80
C ALA A 208 -13.03 -17.82 3.50
N VAL A 209 -13.66 -17.28 4.54
CA VAL A 209 -14.77 -17.92 5.25
C VAL A 209 -16.01 -17.02 5.25
N ASP A 210 -17.18 -17.65 5.43
CA ASP A 210 -18.46 -17.01 5.67
C ASP A 210 -18.61 -16.52 7.13
N ARG A 211 -19.79 -15.97 7.48
CA ARG A 211 -20.10 -15.48 8.84
C ARG A 211 -20.12 -16.57 9.92
N ASN A 212 -20.26 -17.85 9.53
CA ASN A 212 -20.26 -18.98 10.42
C ASN A 212 -18.85 -19.59 10.59
N GLY A 213 -17.87 -19.08 9.84
CA GLY A 213 -16.49 -19.59 9.83
C GLY A 213 -16.29 -20.79 8.90
N HIS A 214 -17.24 -21.10 8.02
CA HIS A 214 -17.09 -22.12 7.00
C HIS A 214 -16.40 -21.55 5.77
N GLU A 215 -15.52 -22.36 5.16
CA GLU A 215 -14.88 -21.99 3.89
C GLU A 215 -15.93 -21.69 2.82
N THR A 216 -15.78 -20.55 2.14
CA THR A 216 -16.66 -20.17 1.03
C THR A 216 -15.89 -19.84 -0.24
N THR A 217 -16.49 -20.13 -1.38
CA THR A 217 -16.07 -19.67 -2.72
C THR A 217 -17.00 -18.59 -3.28
N ASN A 218 -18.08 -18.26 -2.56
CA ASN A 218 -19.00 -17.20 -2.92
C ASN A 218 -18.48 -15.86 -2.37
N PRO A 219 -18.08 -14.89 -3.22
CA PRO A 219 -17.55 -13.62 -2.75
C PRO A 219 -18.55 -12.79 -1.95
N ASP A 220 -19.87 -12.98 -2.14
CA ASP A 220 -20.93 -12.26 -1.41
C ASP A 220 -21.04 -12.70 0.05
N GLU A 221 -20.58 -13.92 0.36
CA GLU A 221 -20.65 -14.48 1.71
C GLU A 221 -19.38 -14.22 2.53
N VAL A 222 -18.32 -13.69 1.90
CA VAL A 222 -17.03 -13.51 2.58
C VAL A 222 -17.15 -12.61 3.79
N ALA A 223 -16.81 -13.15 4.96
CA ALA A 223 -16.75 -12.43 6.22
C ALA A 223 -15.32 -12.21 6.70
N ALA A 224 -14.38 -13.09 6.35
CA ALA A 224 -12.97 -12.94 6.69
C ALA A 224 -12.06 -13.71 5.72
N LEU A 225 -10.81 -13.27 5.61
CA LEU A 225 -9.77 -13.90 4.81
C LEU A 225 -8.92 -14.84 5.66
N TYR A 226 -8.36 -15.87 5.04
CA TYR A 226 -7.29 -16.64 5.65
C TYR A 226 -5.97 -15.87 5.67
N PRO A 227 -5.13 -16.06 6.70
CA PRO A 227 -3.76 -15.58 6.68
C PRO A 227 -2.90 -16.37 5.68
N PHE A 228 -1.89 -15.74 5.07
CA PHE A 228 -0.95 -16.49 4.24
C PHE A 228 -0.20 -17.53 5.09
N GLY A 229 0.11 -18.71 4.53
CA GLY A 229 0.89 -19.75 5.24
C GLY A 229 0.29 -20.12 6.61
N PHE A 230 -1.03 -20.01 6.77
CA PHE A 230 -1.80 -20.39 7.97
C PHE A 230 -1.29 -19.72 9.26
N HIS A 231 -0.76 -20.50 10.23
CA HIS A 231 -0.29 -20.01 11.52
C HIS A 231 0.87 -19.00 11.40
N LYS A 232 1.69 -19.08 10.33
CA LYS A 232 2.83 -18.18 10.13
C LYS A 232 2.36 -16.76 9.83
N GLY A 233 1.48 -16.60 8.84
CA GLY A 233 0.91 -15.30 8.51
C GLY A 233 0.01 -14.76 9.62
N SER A 234 -0.75 -15.64 10.30
CA SER A 234 -1.52 -15.27 11.47
C SER A 234 -0.63 -14.69 12.57
N GLY A 235 0.45 -15.39 12.92
CA GLY A 235 1.40 -14.91 13.94
C GLY A 235 2.04 -13.58 13.57
N LEU A 236 2.48 -13.43 12.31
CA LEU A 236 3.04 -12.18 11.82
C LEU A 236 2.03 -11.02 11.88
N GLY A 237 0.79 -11.24 11.40
CA GLY A 237 -0.26 -10.23 11.41
C GLY A 237 -0.64 -9.75 12.81
N LEU A 238 -0.70 -10.67 13.79
CA LEU A 238 -0.94 -10.33 15.19
C LEU A 238 0.22 -9.54 15.82
N LEU A 239 1.47 -9.90 15.50
CA LEU A 239 2.63 -9.13 15.98
C LEU A 239 2.71 -7.75 15.33
N ILE A 240 2.24 -7.57 14.09
CA ILE A 240 2.12 -6.25 13.47
C ILE A 240 1.07 -5.40 14.22
N ASP A 241 -0.04 -5.97 14.70
CA ASP A 241 -0.96 -5.23 15.59
C ASP A 241 -0.27 -4.77 16.88
N VAL A 242 0.57 -5.61 17.48
CA VAL A 242 1.36 -5.21 18.68
C VAL A 242 2.28 -4.03 18.35
N LEU A 243 2.99 -4.10 17.22
CA LEU A 243 3.93 -3.05 16.81
C LEU A 243 3.24 -1.75 16.40
N CYS A 244 2.11 -1.84 15.70
CA CYS A 244 1.44 -0.67 15.15
C CYS A 244 0.43 -0.05 16.13
N ALA A 245 -0.32 -0.87 16.85
CA ALA A 245 -1.39 -0.41 17.72
C ALA A 245 -0.95 -0.32 19.18
N MET A 246 -0.52 -1.41 19.81
CA MET A 246 -0.23 -1.41 21.23
C MET A 246 0.98 -0.53 21.57
N LEU A 247 2.05 -0.57 20.76
CA LEU A 247 3.23 0.25 20.98
C LEU A 247 2.95 1.75 20.86
N SER A 248 2.00 2.15 19.98
CA SER A 248 1.62 3.55 19.78
C SER A 248 0.43 4.00 20.66
N GLY A 249 -0.23 3.09 21.37
CA GLY A 249 -1.47 3.38 22.10
C GLY A 249 -2.71 3.55 21.21
N ALA A 250 -2.64 3.09 19.95
CA ALA A 250 -3.78 3.09 19.02
C ALA A 250 -4.74 1.92 19.34
N PRO A 251 -6.01 1.98 18.91
CA PRO A 251 -6.95 0.86 19.03
C PRO A 251 -6.45 -0.36 18.25
N PHE A 252 -6.74 -1.56 18.70
CA PHE A 252 -6.33 -2.82 18.08
C PHE A 252 -7.51 -3.76 17.84
N GLY A 253 -7.36 -4.69 16.91
CA GLY A 253 -8.38 -5.69 16.63
C GLY A 253 -9.78 -5.09 16.43
N PRO A 254 -10.82 -5.61 17.10
CA PRO A 254 -12.20 -5.12 16.96
C PRO A 254 -12.46 -3.68 17.39
N GLU A 255 -11.53 -3.04 18.13
CA GLU A 255 -11.64 -1.64 18.53
C GLU A 255 -11.34 -0.66 17.38
N VAL A 256 -10.69 -1.15 16.31
CA VAL A 256 -10.36 -0.31 15.14
C VAL A 256 -11.62 0.05 14.39
N PRO A 257 -11.95 1.36 14.23
CA PRO A 257 -13.11 1.77 13.46
C PRO A 257 -13.05 1.27 12.02
N ARG A 258 -14.19 0.82 11.48
CA ARG A 258 -14.23 0.20 10.15
C ARG A 258 -13.94 1.22 9.04
N MET A 259 -13.19 0.78 8.01
CA MET A 259 -12.90 1.63 6.86
C MET A 259 -14.18 2.04 6.11
N TYR A 260 -15.08 1.11 5.92
CA TYR A 260 -16.37 1.29 5.26
C TYR A 260 -17.53 1.23 6.26
N GLY A 261 -17.33 1.81 7.46
CA GLY A 261 -18.39 1.95 8.47
C GLY A 261 -19.50 2.91 8.01
N PRO A 262 -20.65 2.90 8.68
CA PRO A 262 -21.76 3.78 8.34
C PRO A 262 -21.45 5.26 8.63
N ASP A 263 -20.57 5.54 9.59
CA ASP A 263 -20.14 6.88 9.96
C ASP A 263 -18.73 7.16 9.42
N LEU A 264 -18.64 7.96 8.37
CA LEU A 264 -17.38 8.39 7.79
C LEU A 264 -16.73 9.57 8.53
N SER A 265 -17.43 10.19 9.49
CA SER A 265 -16.89 11.25 10.35
C SER A 265 -16.04 10.67 11.49
N GLU A 266 -16.22 9.40 11.83
CA GLU A 266 -15.42 8.74 12.85
C GLU A 266 -13.95 8.65 12.44
N HIS A 267 -13.04 9.16 13.29
CA HIS A 267 -11.61 9.04 13.07
C HIS A 267 -11.14 7.58 13.20
N ARG A 268 -10.33 7.13 12.25
CA ARG A 268 -9.83 5.76 12.23
C ARG A 268 -8.84 5.45 13.34
N ARG A 269 -8.11 6.44 13.83
CA ARG A 269 -7.07 6.35 14.88
C ARG A 269 -6.07 5.22 14.63
N LEU A 270 -5.70 4.98 13.35
CA LEU A 270 -4.77 3.92 13.00
C LEU A 270 -3.37 4.23 13.51
N GLY A 271 -2.68 3.18 13.89
CA GLY A 271 -1.27 3.19 14.20
C GLY A 271 -0.39 2.75 13.03
N GLY A 272 0.89 2.78 13.25
CA GLY A 272 1.91 2.29 12.33
C GLY A 272 3.27 2.28 13.00
N LEU A 273 4.24 1.64 12.36
CA LEU A 273 5.64 1.70 12.79
C LEU A 273 6.52 1.84 11.56
N VAL A 274 7.43 2.79 11.61
CA VAL A 274 8.47 2.96 10.58
C VAL A 274 9.83 2.80 11.23
N GLY A 275 10.68 1.96 10.63
CA GLY A 275 12.05 1.75 11.05
C GLY A 275 13.03 2.04 9.91
N ALA A 276 14.21 2.53 10.25
CA ALA A 276 15.31 2.71 9.31
C ALA A 276 16.64 2.28 9.94
N ILE A 277 17.52 1.69 9.13
CA ILE A 277 18.90 1.34 9.51
C ILE A 277 19.85 2.05 8.56
N ASP A 278 20.82 2.77 9.12
CA ASP A 278 21.90 3.38 8.36
C ASP A 278 22.98 2.34 8.06
N ILE A 279 23.09 1.96 6.79
CA ILE A 279 24.04 0.99 6.27
C ILE A 279 25.48 1.42 6.59
N SER A 280 25.76 2.72 6.57
CA SER A 280 27.11 3.28 6.77
C SER A 280 27.69 2.97 8.16
N ARG A 281 26.85 2.61 9.13
CA ARG A 281 27.26 2.19 10.48
C ARG A 281 27.77 0.75 10.54
N PHE A 282 27.54 -0.03 9.48
CA PHE A 282 27.93 -1.45 9.41
C PHE A 282 28.99 -1.69 8.33
N MET A 283 28.85 -1.02 7.18
CA MET A 283 29.81 -1.09 6.07
C MET A 283 29.61 0.09 5.12
N ASP A 284 30.57 0.30 4.23
CA ASP A 284 30.45 1.29 3.18
C ASP A 284 29.19 1.04 2.31
N ARG A 285 28.43 2.09 2.04
CA ARG A 285 27.16 2.04 1.30
C ARG A 285 27.35 1.45 -0.11
N GLN A 286 28.35 1.89 -0.86
CA GLN A 286 28.57 1.40 -2.23
C GLN A 286 28.91 -0.10 -2.22
N THR A 287 29.71 -0.53 -1.24
CA THR A 287 30.02 -1.93 -1.02
C THR A 287 28.74 -2.74 -0.74
N PHE A 288 27.85 -2.23 0.11
CA PHE A 288 26.55 -2.89 0.39
C PHE A 288 25.72 -3.01 -0.87
N GLU A 289 25.50 -1.91 -1.60
CA GLU A 289 24.68 -1.87 -2.83
C GLU A 289 25.25 -2.81 -3.92
N ALA A 290 26.57 -2.89 -4.06
CA ALA A 290 27.22 -3.85 -4.96
C ALA A 290 27.02 -5.31 -4.53
N ARG A 291 27.01 -5.58 -3.21
CA ARG A 291 26.68 -6.93 -2.69
C ARG A 291 25.23 -7.30 -2.94
N VAL A 292 24.29 -6.36 -2.79
CA VAL A 292 22.87 -6.59 -3.14
C VAL A 292 22.74 -6.87 -4.64
N LEU A 293 23.45 -6.15 -5.51
CA LEU A 293 23.47 -6.42 -6.96
C LEU A 293 23.98 -7.83 -7.24
N THR A 294 25.10 -8.23 -6.60
CA THR A 294 25.66 -9.59 -6.74
C THR A 294 24.65 -10.65 -6.29
N PHE A 295 24.03 -10.44 -5.13
CA PHE A 295 23.00 -11.35 -4.60
C PHE A 295 21.82 -11.50 -5.57
N VAL A 296 21.27 -10.40 -6.09
CA VAL A 296 20.16 -10.40 -7.04
C VAL A 296 20.56 -11.09 -8.35
N THR A 297 21.77 -10.83 -8.84
CA THR A 297 22.29 -11.47 -10.08
C THR A 297 22.39 -12.98 -9.91
N GLN A 298 22.95 -13.45 -8.81
CA GLN A 298 23.05 -14.90 -8.50
C GLN A 298 21.65 -15.52 -8.34
N LEU A 299 20.74 -14.86 -7.60
CA LEU A 299 19.36 -15.32 -7.43
C LEU A 299 18.64 -15.47 -8.77
N CYS A 300 18.71 -14.44 -9.63
CA CYS A 300 18.02 -14.44 -10.91
C CYS A 300 18.68 -15.37 -11.96
N SER A 301 19.92 -15.82 -11.75
CA SER A 301 20.60 -16.81 -12.59
C SER A 301 20.20 -18.25 -12.30
N LEU A 302 19.44 -18.50 -11.21
CA LEU A 302 18.97 -19.84 -10.89
C LEU A 302 17.99 -20.35 -11.96
N PRO A 303 18.01 -21.67 -12.27
CA PRO A 303 17.07 -22.25 -13.22
C PRO A 303 15.62 -22.04 -12.76
N ALA A 304 14.76 -21.65 -13.67
CA ALA A 304 13.33 -21.51 -13.38
C ALA A 304 12.68 -22.87 -13.10
N ALA A 305 11.79 -22.92 -12.12
CA ALA A 305 10.95 -24.07 -11.89
C ALA A 305 9.91 -24.24 -13.00
N ASN A 306 9.37 -25.45 -13.16
CA ASN A 306 8.31 -25.71 -14.13
C ASN A 306 7.11 -24.76 -13.94
N GLY A 307 6.66 -24.14 -15.02
CA GLY A 307 5.57 -23.16 -15.01
C GLY A 307 6.01 -21.70 -14.74
N PHE A 308 7.30 -21.45 -14.56
CA PHE A 308 7.87 -20.11 -14.43
C PHE A 308 8.82 -19.81 -15.58
N ASP A 309 8.83 -18.55 -16.03
CA ASP A 309 9.74 -18.06 -17.07
C ASP A 309 11.16 -17.79 -16.52
N ARG A 310 11.26 -17.29 -15.28
CA ARG A 310 12.50 -16.97 -14.59
C ARG A 310 12.30 -16.75 -13.10
N VAL A 311 13.39 -16.74 -12.34
CA VAL A 311 13.42 -16.32 -10.94
C VAL A 311 13.44 -14.80 -10.86
N ARG A 312 12.71 -14.23 -9.92
CA ARG A 312 12.59 -12.78 -9.67
C ARG A 312 12.95 -12.43 -8.23
N PHE A 313 13.47 -11.24 -8.04
CA PHE A 313 13.69 -10.69 -6.69
C PHE A 313 12.48 -9.88 -6.21
N PRO A 314 12.31 -9.68 -4.88
CA PRO A 314 11.20 -8.88 -4.34
C PRO A 314 11.22 -7.44 -4.85
N GLY A 315 10.11 -6.99 -5.44
CA GLY A 315 9.93 -5.67 -6.04
C GLY A 315 10.22 -5.60 -7.54
N GLU A 316 10.80 -6.65 -8.15
CA GLU A 316 11.09 -6.67 -9.60
C GLU A 316 9.82 -6.70 -10.45
N PRO A 317 8.77 -7.52 -10.16
CA PRO A 317 7.53 -7.51 -10.92
C PRO A 317 6.84 -6.14 -10.94
N GLU A 318 6.88 -5.45 -9.79
CA GLU A 318 6.33 -4.10 -9.64
C GLU A 318 7.15 -3.07 -10.43
N LEU A 319 8.47 -3.22 -10.47
CA LEU A 319 9.35 -2.35 -11.27
C LEU A 319 9.14 -2.57 -12.77
N GLU A 320 8.96 -3.80 -13.22
CA GLU A 320 8.62 -4.12 -14.62
C GLU A 320 7.26 -3.54 -15.00
N THR A 321 6.26 -3.69 -14.14
CA THR A 321 4.93 -3.13 -14.31
C THR A 321 4.98 -1.62 -14.41
N LYS A 322 5.78 -0.96 -13.56
CA LYS A 322 5.96 0.49 -13.60
C LYS A 322 6.50 0.95 -14.95
N ARG A 323 7.58 0.34 -15.45
CA ARG A 323 8.16 0.68 -16.76
C ARG A 323 7.15 0.52 -17.91
N GLN A 324 6.34 -0.53 -17.86
CA GLN A 324 5.29 -0.75 -18.85
C GLN A 324 4.18 0.31 -18.76
N ARG A 325 3.75 0.66 -17.54
CA ARG A 325 2.67 1.63 -17.35
C ARG A 325 3.11 3.08 -17.59
N GLU A 326 4.37 3.40 -17.37
CA GLU A 326 4.93 4.70 -17.75
C GLU A 326 4.90 4.92 -19.26
N SER A 327 5.15 3.87 -20.05
CA SER A 327 5.16 3.96 -21.53
C SER A 327 3.77 3.81 -22.16
N HIS A 328 2.89 2.98 -21.59
CA HIS A 328 1.62 2.62 -22.22
C HIS A 328 0.39 3.16 -21.48
N GLY A 329 0.57 3.91 -20.40
CA GLY A 329 -0.49 4.37 -19.52
C GLY A 329 -0.96 3.32 -18.49
N ILE A 330 -1.60 3.81 -17.46
CA ILE A 330 -2.15 3.02 -16.34
C ILE A 330 -3.52 2.46 -16.76
N PRO A 331 -3.76 1.14 -16.64
CA PRO A 331 -5.09 0.59 -16.86
C PRO A 331 -5.99 0.95 -15.66
N VAL A 332 -7.10 1.63 -15.92
CA VAL A 332 -8.13 2.00 -14.95
C VAL A 332 -9.44 1.37 -15.39
N GLY A 333 -10.10 0.64 -14.50
CA GLY A 333 -11.43 0.07 -14.78
C GLY A 333 -12.42 1.18 -15.13
N ILE A 334 -13.31 0.94 -16.10
CA ILE A 334 -14.25 1.96 -16.62
C ILE A 334 -15.07 2.56 -15.48
N GLU A 335 -15.67 1.74 -14.61
CA GLU A 335 -16.44 2.23 -13.45
C GLU A 335 -15.61 3.11 -12.51
N THR A 336 -14.34 2.72 -12.27
CA THR A 336 -13.42 3.52 -11.45
C THR A 336 -13.12 4.86 -12.12
N LEU A 337 -12.90 4.86 -13.44
CA LEU A 337 -12.65 6.08 -14.19
C LEU A 337 -13.85 7.03 -14.16
N ASP A 338 -15.06 6.49 -14.27
CA ASP A 338 -16.30 7.27 -14.18
C ASP A 338 -16.47 7.85 -12.76
N GLU A 339 -16.18 7.08 -11.71
CA GLU A 339 -16.23 7.57 -10.32
C GLU A 339 -15.18 8.67 -10.09
N LEU A 340 -13.94 8.50 -10.58
CA LEU A 340 -12.89 9.52 -10.51
C LEU A 340 -13.32 10.82 -11.21
N ASN A 341 -13.83 10.71 -12.43
CA ASN A 341 -14.30 11.85 -13.20
C ASN A 341 -15.50 12.55 -12.54
N SER A 342 -16.41 11.79 -11.94
CA SER A 342 -17.52 12.35 -11.17
C SER A 342 -17.05 13.12 -9.93
N VAL A 343 -16.03 12.62 -9.23
CA VAL A 343 -15.42 13.36 -8.11
C VAL A 343 -14.72 14.61 -8.60
N ALA A 344 -13.97 14.53 -9.70
CA ALA A 344 -13.27 15.67 -10.29
C ALA A 344 -14.26 16.80 -10.66
N GLU A 345 -15.35 16.48 -11.35
CA GLU A 345 -16.38 17.46 -11.72
C GLU A 345 -16.99 18.17 -10.49
N ARG A 346 -17.37 17.40 -9.46
CA ARG A 346 -17.88 17.98 -8.20
C ARG A 346 -16.87 18.86 -7.47
N SER A 347 -15.59 18.63 -7.73
CA SER A 347 -14.46 19.40 -7.16
C SER A 347 -14.01 20.56 -8.04
N GLY A 348 -14.65 20.79 -9.20
CA GLY A 348 -14.24 21.81 -10.16
C GLY A 348 -12.92 21.51 -10.89
N VAL A 349 -12.54 20.23 -10.97
CA VAL A 349 -11.29 19.76 -11.59
C VAL A 349 -11.61 19.12 -12.95
N PRO A 350 -10.77 19.34 -13.98
CA PRO A 350 -10.98 18.71 -15.28
C PRO A 350 -11.01 17.18 -15.22
N ARG A 351 -11.88 16.58 -16.04
CA ARG A 351 -11.93 15.12 -16.24
C ARG A 351 -10.66 14.62 -16.91
N VAL A 352 -10.28 13.40 -16.60
CA VAL A 352 -9.25 12.69 -17.37
C VAL A 352 -9.88 11.88 -18.49
N GLN A 353 -9.16 11.80 -19.60
CA GLN A 353 -9.58 11.07 -20.78
C GLN A 353 -8.72 9.81 -20.97
N PRO A 354 -9.30 8.72 -21.48
CA PRO A 354 -8.51 7.59 -21.95
C PRO A 354 -7.51 8.03 -23.01
N ILE A 355 -6.35 7.38 -23.02
CA ILE A 355 -5.43 7.50 -24.17
C ILE A 355 -6.17 6.93 -25.37
N GLU A 356 -6.32 7.71 -26.45
CA GLU A 356 -6.87 7.19 -27.70
C GLU A 356 -6.00 6.03 -28.17
N THR A 357 -6.55 4.84 -28.14
CA THR A 357 -5.91 3.66 -28.71
C THR A 357 -6.08 3.77 -30.23
N SER A 358 -5.07 4.27 -30.95
CA SER A 358 -4.86 3.80 -32.33
C SER A 358 -4.82 2.28 -32.25
N VAL A 359 -5.77 1.61 -32.91
CA VAL A 359 -6.00 0.17 -32.88
C VAL A 359 -4.65 -0.56 -32.99
N ILE A 360 -4.09 -0.97 -31.85
CA ILE A 360 -2.93 -1.88 -31.82
C ILE A 360 -3.53 -3.25 -32.15
N GLN A 361 -3.32 -3.70 -33.40
CA GLN A 361 -3.58 -5.08 -33.77
C GLN A 361 -2.92 -6.01 -32.75
N PRO A 362 -3.60 -7.07 -32.30
CA PRO A 362 -3.00 -8.05 -31.42
C PRO A 362 -1.74 -8.59 -32.12
N LEU A 363 -0.60 -8.46 -31.45
CA LEU A 363 0.63 -9.13 -31.88
C LEU A 363 0.30 -10.61 -32.07
N SER A 364 0.30 -11.06 -33.34
CA SER A 364 0.16 -12.44 -33.68
C SER A 364 1.25 -13.23 -32.97
N ARG A 365 0.85 -14.14 -32.09
CA ARG A 365 1.77 -15.16 -31.56
C ARG A 365 2.22 -15.98 -32.76
N SER A 366 3.47 -15.83 -33.19
CA SER A 366 4.13 -16.81 -34.04
C SER A 366 4.28 -18.11 -33.27
N PRO A 367 4.14 -19.25 -33.97
CA PRO A 367 4.02 -20.58 -33.39
C PRO A 367 5.24 -21.06 -32.62
#